data_9b83f95344e0bdbc65962ae97f82f22f
#
_entry.id   9b83f95344e0bdbc65962ae97f82f22f
#
_cell.length_a   1.000
_cell.length_b   1.000
_cell.length_c   1.000
_cell.angle_alpha   90.00
_cell.angle_beta   90.00
_cell.angle_gamma   90.00
#
_symmetry.space_group_name_H-M   'P 1'
#
loop_
_entity.id
_entity.type
_entity.pdbx_description
1 polymer ?
#
loop_
_entity_poly.entity_id
_entity_poly.type
_entity_poly.pdbx_seq_one_letter_code
_entity_poly.pdbx_strand_id
1 'polypeptide(L)'
;MIQGNLPAVALAASRFLANNIDQQVLILEDSTCQIVDLDLSGDEILLQRKADYYPVSALQPAQHSDEPRSAAVTLLPRHWQWLNSQPGSPSAALRRLIDNARRDPQQQAAAAVAYHQQLTYRFCQALCGDFSGYEEAMRALYAREQNAFVQQTSSWPEDFAARANALAVPVWAESAIT
;
A
#
# COMPACT_ATOMS: atom_id res chain seq x y z
N MET A 1 1.31 16.97 -9.16
CA MET A 1 0.44 15.83 -8.71
C MET A 1 -0.87 16.38 -8.18
N ILE A 2 -2.03 15.75 -8.47
CA ILE A 2 -3.37 16.19 -7.99
C ILE A 2 -3.91 15.12 -7.03
N GLN A 3 -4.49 15.54 -5.91
CA GLN A 3 -5.09 14.66 -4.91
C GLN A 3 -6.55 15.07 -4.65
N GLY A 4 -7.39 14.07 -4.33
CA GLY A 4 -8.81 14.30 -4.04
C GLY A 4 -9.61 13.00 -4.06
N ASN A 5 -10.95 13.11 -3.97
CA ASN A 5 -11.80 11.96 -4.20
C ASN A 5 -11.77 11.52 -5.67
N LEU A 6 -12.12 10.28 -5.93
CA LEU A 6 -11.98 9.68 -7.27
C LEU A 6 -12.73 10.48 -8.36
N PRO A 7 -13.98 10.97 -8.16
CA PRO A 7 -14.66 11.80 -9.17
C PRO A 7 -13.90 13.08 -9.52
N ALA A 8 -13.39 13.80 -8.50
CA ALA A 8 -12.65 15.04 -8.73
C ALA A 8 -11.33 14.80 -9.47
N VAL A 9 -10.60 13.74 -9.09
CA VAL A 9 -9.35 13.34 -9.75
C VAL A 9 -9.61 12.88 -11.18
N ALA A 10 -10.66 12.10 -11.43
CA ALA A 10 -11.04 11.63 -12.76
C ALA A 10 -11.38 12.81 -13.70
N LEU A 11 -12.13 13.79 -13.21
CA LEU A 11 -12.47 14.99 -13.97
C LEU A 11 -11.22 15.83 -14.31
N ALA A 12 -10.33 16.03 -13.33
CA ALA A 12 -9.08 16.75 -13.53
C ALA A 12 -8.17 16.03 -14.54
N ALA A 13 -8.07 14.70 -14.46
CA ALA A 13 -7.32 13.87 -15.39
C ALA A 13 -7.88 13.95 -16.81
N SER A 14 -9.21 13.85 -16.98
CA SER A 14 -9.86 13.98 -18.29
C SER A 14 -9.63 15.36 -18.92
N ARG A 15 -9.77 16.44 -18.14
CA ARG A 15 -9.49 17.81 -18.61
C ARG A 15 -8.01 18.00 -18.99
N PHE A 16 -7.10 17.39 -18.25
CA PHE A 16 -5.67 17.42 -18.56
C PHE A 16 -5.40 16.72 -19.89
N LEU A 17 -5.93 15.51 -20.10
CA LEU A 17 -5.75 14.74 -21.33
C LEU A 17 -6.37 15.44 -22.55
N ALA A 18 -7.52 16.12 -22.39
CA ALA A 18 -8.15 16.89 -23.47
C ALA A 18 -7.25 18.02 -24.01
N ASN A 19 -6.39 18.58 -23.15
CA ASN A 19 -5.46 19.64 -23.53
C ASN A 19 -4.02 19.14 -23.82
N ASN A 20 -3.74 17.85 -23.58
CA ASN A 20 -2.40 17.26 -23.70
C ASN A 20 -2.50 15.84 -24.28
N ILE A 21 -2.78 15.75 -25.59
CA ILE A 21 -3.14 14.49 -26.29
C ILE A 21 -2.05 13.42 -26.20
N ASP A 22 -0.78 13.83 -26.15
CA ASP A 22 0.38 12.90 -26.11
C ASP A 22 0.82 12.54 -24.67
N GLN A 23 0.08 12.96 -23.67
CA GLN A 23 0.43 12.70 -22.28
C GLN A 23 -0.35 11.51 -21.72
N GLN A 24 0.26 10.82 -20.75
CA GLN A 24 -0.39 9.75 -20.00
C GLN A 24 -0.68 10.21 -18.57
N VAL A 25 -1.78 9.74 -18.03
CA VAL A 25 -2.19 9.99 -16.63
C VAL A 25 -2.36 8.67 -15.94
N LEU A 26 -1.76 8.54 -14.76
CA LEU A 26 -2.00 7.42 -13.85
C LEU A 26 -2.78 7.92 -12.63
N ILE A 27 -3.84 7.20 -12.29
CA ILE A 27 -4.60 7.41 -11.07
C ILE A 27 -4.19 6.31 -10.10
N LEU A 28 -3.77 6.69 -8.89
CA LEU A 28 -3.40 5.77 -7.83
C LEU A 28 -4.34 5.94 -6.64
N GLU A 29 -4.74 4.85 -6.04
CA GLU A 29 -5.40 4.86 -4.74
C GLU A 29 -4.39 5.20 -3.65
N ASP A 30 -4.69 6.21 -2.82
CA ASP A 30 -3.72 6.84 -1.91
C ASP A 30 -3.24 5.92 -0.78
N SER A 31 -4.11 5.04 -0.28
CA SER A 31 -3.80 4.12 0.83
C SER A 31 -3.03 2.87 0.40
N THR A 32 -3.17 2.43 -0.84
CA THR A 32 -2.55 1.18 -1.33
C THR A 32 -1.52 1.38 -2.42
N CYS A 33 -1.46 2.60 -3.02
CA CYS A 33 -0.71 2.92 -4.24
C CYS A 33 -1.02 1.95 -5.40
N GLN A 34 -2.22 1.39 -5.44
CA GLN A 34 -2.68 0.58 -6.58
C GLN A 34 -3.19 1.48 -7.69
N ILE A 35 -2.95 1.05 -8.93
CA ILE A 35 -3.44 1.76 -10.11
C ILE A 35 -4.95 1.59 -10.18
N VAL A 36 -5.65 2.71 -10.32
CA VAL A 36 -7.09 2.78 -10.57
C VAL A 36 -7.28 2.86 -12.07
N ASP A 37 -7.68 1.74 -12.68
CA ASP A 37 -7.99 1.67 -14.12
C ASP A 37 -9.43 2.18 -14.33
N LEU A 38 -9.55 3.49 -14.55
CA LEU A 38 -10.83 4.16 -14.80
C LEU A 38 -10.86 4.67 -16.23
N ASP A 39 -11.88 4.29 -17.00
CA ASP A 39 -12.13 4.86 -18.32
C ASP A 39 -12.50 6.35 -18.19
N LEU A 40 -11.58 7.21 -18.63
CA LEU A 40 -11.71 8.68 -18.57
C LEU A 40 -12.46 9.28 -19.79
N SER A 41 -13.02 8.46 -20.67
CA SER A 41 -13.82 8.92 -21.81
C SER A 41 -15.23 9.34 -21.40
N GLY A 42 -15.79 10.30 -22.13
CA GLY A 42 -17.16 10.78 -21.94
C GLY A 42 -17.25 12.18 -21.35
N ASP A 43 -18.48 12.61 -21.10
CA ASP A 43 -18.77 13.89 -20.45
C ASP A 43 -18.59 13.83 -18.93
N GLU A 44 -18.64 14.98 -18.29
CA GLU A 44 -18.46 15.13 -16.83
C GLU A 44 -19.44 14.27 -16.02
N ILE A 45 -20.70 14.18 -16.47
CA ILE A 45 -21.75 13.41 -15.77
C ILE A 45 -21.43 11.91 -15.83
N LEU A 46 -21.00 11.43 -16.99
CA LEU A 46 -20.63 10.04 -17.20
C LEU A 46 -19.38 9.67 -16.41
N LEU A 47 -18.38 10.53 -16.39
CA LEU A 47 -17.16 10.34 -15.60
C LEU A 47 -17.47 10.27 -14.09
N GLN A 48 -18.31 11.15 -13.61
CA GLN A 48 -18.74 11.12 -12.21
C GLN A 48 -19.42 9.79 -11.87
N ARG A 49 -20.35 9.33 -12.71
CA ARG A 49 -21.01 8.03 -12.51
C ARG A 49 -20.01 6.87 -12.53
N LYS A 50 -19.07 6.83 -13.50
CA LYS A 50 -18.05 5.80 -13.55
C LYS A 50 -17.21 5.78 -12.27
N ALA A 51 -16.82 6.94 -11.76
CA ALA A 51 -16.04 7.07 -10.54
C ALA A 51 -16.83 6.67 -9.29
N ASP A 52 -18.12 7.04 -9.19
CA ASP A 52 -19.00 6.68 -8.07
C ASP A 52 -19.28 5.18 -8.00
N TYR A 53 -19.37 4.51 -9.16
CA TYR A 53 -19.57 3.06 -9.26
C TYR A 53 -18.28 2.26 -9.32
N TYR A 54 -17.11 2.90 -9.28
CA TYR A 54 -15.84 2.19 -9.28
C TYR A 54 -15.75 1.29 -8.04
N PRO A 55 -15.45 -0.01 -8.21
CA PRO A 55 -15.44 -0.95 -7.09
C PRO A 55 -14.22 -0.70 -6.20
N VAL A 56 -14.33 0.27 -5.30
CA VAL A 56 -13.30 0.60 -4.31
C VAL A 56 -12.91 -0.63 -3.46
N SER A 57 -13.82 -1.62 -3.35
CA SER A 57 -13.53 -2.89 -2.67
C SER A 57 -12.42 -3.72 -3.33
N ALA A 58 -12.13 -3.49 -4.62
CA ALA A 58 -11.00 -4.11 -5.30
C ALA A 58 -9.65 -3.54 -4.83
N LEU A 59 -9.65 -2.33 -4.27
CA LEU A 59 -8.47 -1.59 -3.83
C LEU A 59 -8.26 -1.65 -2.32
N GLN A 60 -9.31 -1.95 -1.55
CA GLN A 60 -9.17 -2.06 -0.10
C GLN A 60 -8.61 -3.42 0.28
N PRO A 61 -7.62 -3.47 1.20
CA PRO A 61 -7.36 -4.70 1.92
C PRO A 61 -8.69 -5.13 2.54
N ALA A 62 -9.12 -6.36 2.27
CA ALA A 62 -10.44 -6.89 2.59
C ALA A 62 -10.99 -6.24 3.87
N GLN A 63 -12.05 -5.42 3.73
CA GLN A 63 -12.66 -4.77 4.88
C GLN A 63 -12.97 -5.87 5.90
N HIS A 64 -12.52 -5.67 7.12
CA HIS A 64 -12.80 -6.56 8.22
C HIS A 64 -14.31 -6.55 8.46
N SER A 65 -15.04 -7.39 7.73
CA SER A 65 -16.33 -7.83 8.23
C SER A 65 -16.01 -8.66 9.47
N ASP A 66 -16.60 -8.32 10.61
CA ASP A 66 -16.50 -9.14 11.83
C ASP A 66 -17.18 -10.52 11.66
N GLU A 67 -17.66 -10.82 10.47
CA GLU A 67 -18.23 -12.13 10.14
C GLU A 67 -17.13 -13.20 10.06
N PRO A 68 -17.32 -14.32 10.76
CA PRO A 68 -16.39 -15.44 10.71
C PRO A 68 -16.23 -15.96 9.29
N ARG A 69 -15.02 -15.88 8.74
CA ARG A 69 -14.69 -16.50 7.46
C ARG A 69 -14.06 -17.85 7.70
N SER A 70 -14.42 -18.84 6.91
CA SER A 70 -13.79 -20.16 6.92
C SER A 70 -12.84 -20.29 5.73
N ALA A 71 -11.58 -20.65 6.04
CA ALA A 71 -10.56 -20.96 5.04
C ALA A 71 -9.72 -22.13 5.52
N ALA A 72 -9.21 -22.94 4.59
CA ALA A 72 -8.30 -24.03 4.91
C ALA A 72 -6.89 -23.49 5.10
N VAL A 73 -6.26 -23.83 6.25
CA VAL A 73 -4.85 -23.51 6.52
C VAL A 73 -4.08 -24.83 6.62
N THR A 74 -3.04 -24.98 5.79
CA THR A 74 -2.16 -26.14 5.84
C THR A 74 -1.10 -25.96 6.93
N LEU A 75 -1.08 -26.89 7.89
CA LEU A 75 -0.13 -26.90 8.99
C LEU A 75 0.70 -28.18 8.95
N LEU A 76 1.96 -28.10 9.37
CA LEU A 76 2.83 -29.27 9.50
C LEU A 76 2.36 -30.15 10.66
N PRO A 77 2.66 -31.48 10.63
CA PRO A 77 2.27 -32.42 11.71
C PRO A 77 2.66 -31.97 13.10
N ARG A 78 3.86 -31.38 13.27
CA ARG A 78 4.33 -30.83 14.57
C ARG A 78 3.46 -29.67 15.06
N HIS A 79 2.90 -28.85 14.17
CA HIS A 79 2.00 -27.75 14.55
C HIS A 79 0.66 -28.30 15.04
N TRP A 80 0.15 -29.34 14.39
CA TRP A 80 -1.07 -30.04 14.82
C TRP A 80 -0.89 -30.73 16.18
N GLN A 81 0.25 -31.40 16.41
CA GLN A 81 0.55 -32.00 17.71
C GLN A 81 0.53 -30.94 18.82
N TRP A 82 1.18 -29.79 18.57
CA TRP A 82 1.20 -28.70 19.54
C TRP A 82 -0.18 -28.08 19.76
N LEU A 83 -0.96 -27.84 18.71
CA LEU A 83 -2.32 -27.29 18.83
C LEU A 83 -3.26 -28.22 19.61
N ASN A 84 -3.15 -29.52 19.40
CA ASN A 84 -3.94 -30.52 20.09
C ASN A 84 -3.53 -30.69 21.59
N SER A 85 -2.33 -30.27 21.96
CA SER A 85 -1.89 -30.24 23.36
C SER A 85 -2.34 -29.00 24.12
N GLN A 86 -2.89 -27.98 23.39
CA GLN A 86 -3.36 -26.75 24.03
C GLN A 86 -4.75 -26.92 24.66
N PRO A 87 -5.05 -26.19 25.75
CA PRO A 87 -6.39 -26.21 26.34
C PRO A 87 -7.43 -25.63 25.35
N GLY A 88 -8.53 -26.34 25.18
CA GLY A 88 -9.62 -25.99 24.30
C GLY A 88 -9.48 -26.57 22.86
N SER A 89 -10.20 -26.02 21.90
CA SER A 89 -10.12 -26.48 20.51
C SER A 89 -8.91 -25.87 19.79
N PRO A 90 -8.37 -26.53 18.74
CA PRO A 90 -7.33 -25.97 17.89
C PRO A 90 -7.67 -24.58 17.34
N SER A 91 -8.93 -24.34 16.95
CA SER A 91 -9.40 -23.04 16.50
C SER A 91 -9.37 -21.98 17.60
N ALA A 92 -9.68 -22.33 18.85
CA ALA A 92 -9.59 -21.41 19.98
C ALA A 92 -8.13 -21.07 20.32
N ALA A 93 -7.24 -22.06 20.24
CA ALA A 93 -5.81 -21.87 20.44
C ALA A 93 -5.22 -20.94 19.36
N LEU A 94 -5.58 -21.13 18.08
CA LEU A 94 -5.15 -20.26 16.99
C LEU A 94 -5.64 -18.82 17.16
N ARG A 95 -6.92 -18.61 17.49
CA ARG A 95 -7.45 -17.26 17.73
C ARG A 95 -6.68 -16.56 18.86
N ARG A 96 -6.44 -17.24 19.96
CA ARG A 96 -5.67 -16.68 21.09
C ARG A 96 -4.24 -16.32 20.69
N LEU A 97 -3.57 -17.15 19.87
CA LEU A 97 -2.24 -16.83 19.34
C LEU A 97 -2.26 -15.59 18.46
N ILE A 98 -3.25 -15.50 17.55
CA ILE A 98 -3.43 -14.35 16.67
C ILE A 98 -3.71 -13.09 17.50
N ASP A 99 -4.61 -13.17 18.49
CA ASP A 99 -4.94 -12.03 19.34
C ASP A 99 -3.73 -11.56 20.16
N ASN A 100 -2.90 -12.49 20.65
CA ASN A 100 -1.66 -12.14 21.32
C ASN A 100 -0.66 -11.47 20.37
N ALA A 101 -0.47 -12.04 19.18
CA ALA A 101 0.40 -11.45 18.17
C ALA A 101 -0.07 -10.06 17.74
N ARG A 102 -1.39 -9.85 17.58
CA ARG A 102 -1.97 -8.54 17.24
C ARG A 102 -1.80 -7.49 18.35
N ARG A 103 -1.62 -7.91 19.61
CA ARG A 103 -1.40 -7.01 20.76
C ARG A 103 0.08 -6.77 21.05
N ASP A 104 0.96 -7.54 20.44
CA ASP A 104 2.40 -7.39 20.63
C ASP A 104 2.90 -6.12 19.91
N PRO A 105 3.41 -5.11 20.66
CA PRO A 105 3.88 -3.86 20.07
C PRO A 105 5.00 -4.07 19.04
N GLN A 106 5.89 -5.03 19.25
CA GLN A 106 6.99 -5.31 18.32
C GLN A 106 6.45 -5.87 17.00
N GLN A 107 5.46 -6.76 17.05
CA GLN A 107 4.86 -7.30 15.83
C GLN A 107 4.03 -6.27 15.10
N GLN A 108 3.30 -5.39 15.82
CA GLN A 108 2.57 -4.28 15.22
C GLN A 108 3.51 -3.33 14.49
N ALA A 109 4.60 -2.97 15.14
CA ALA A 109 5.60 -2.09 14.59
C ALA A 109 6.29 -2.70 13.37
N ALA A 110 6.71 -3.97 13.44
CA ALA A 110 7.27 -4.68 12.28
C ALA A 110 6.28 -4.79 11.11
N ALA A 111 5.00 -5.03 11.39
CA ALA A 111 3.95 -5.07 10.38
C ALA A 111 3.73 -3.69 9.74
N ALA A 112 3.75 -2.62 10.53
CA ALA A 112 3.64 -1.24 10.02
C ALA A 112 4.81 -0.89 9.11
N VAL A 113 6.05 -1.22 9.49
CA VAL A 113 7.23 -1.04 8.66
C VAL A 113 7.11 -1.79 7.33
N ALA A 114 6.77 -3.08 7.37
CA ALA A 114 6.60 -3.88 6.16
C ALA A 114 5.51 -3.32 5.23
N TYR A 115 4.40 -2.85 5.81
CA TYR A 115 3.32 -2.20 5.06
C TYR A 115 3.81 -0.95 4.35
N HIS A 116 4.51 -0.04 5.06
CA HIS A 116 5.01 1.20 4.47
C HIS A 116 6.15 0.98 3.47
N GLN A 117 7.02 -0.01 3.68
CA GLN A 117 8.00 -0.42 2.67
C GLN A 117 7.29 -0.85 1.38
N GLN A 118 6.25 -1.67 1.49
CA GLN A 118 5.52 -2.13 0.32
C GLN A 118 4.73 -1.02 -0.36
N LEU A 119 4.14 -0.10 0.41
CA LEU A 119 3.43 1.06 -0.12
C LEU A 119 4.36 1.98 -0.91
N THR A 120 5.52 2.33 -0.32
CA THR A 120 6.55 3.14 -0.95
C THR A 120 7.10 2.46 -2.20
N TYR A 121 7.37 1.15 -2.13
CA TYR A 121 7.84 0.38 -3.28
C TYR A 121 6.84 0.42 -4.44
N ARG A 122 5.54 0.19 -4.18
CA ARG A 122 4.50 0.24 -5.23
C ARG A 122 4.42 1.61 -5.90
N PHE A 123 4.45 2.67 -5.11
CA PHE A 123 4.47 4.04 -5.63
C PHE A 123 5.69 4.26 -6.53
N CYS A 124 6.88 3.95 -6.04
CA CYS A 124 8.11 4.15 -6.78
C CYS A 124 8.18 3.27 -8.04
N GLN A 125 7.73 2.02 -7.95
CA GLN A 125 7.66 1.12 -9.10
C GLN A 125 6.73 1.63 -10.20
N ALA A 126 5.58 2.18 -9.81
CA ALA A 126 4.58 2.65 -10.77
C ALA A 126 4.99 3.96 -11.46
N LEU A 127 5.74 4.83 -10.78
CA LEU A 127 5.94 6.22 -11.21
C LEU A 127 7.41 6.65 -11.32
N CYS A 128 8.34 5.96 -10.66
CA CYS A 128 9.72 6.39 -10.53
C CYS A 128 10.73 5.39 -11.11
N GLY A 129 10.28 4.29 -11.71
CA GLY A 129 11.12 3.19 -12.16
C GLY A 129 12.23 3.61 -13.13
N ASP A 130 11.99 4.64 -13.94
CA ASP A 130 12.93 5.15 -14.93
C ASP A 130 13.83 6.28 -14.38
N PHE A 131 13.66 6.70 -13.12
CA PHE A 131 14.49 7.75 -12.54
C PHE A 131 15.85 7.21 -12.10
N SER A 132 16.87 8.06 -12.27
CA SER A 132 18.22 7.73 -11.81
C SER A 132 18.24 7.44 -10.31
N GLY A 133 18.97 6.39 -9.90
CA GLY A 133 19.07 5.98 -8.50
C GLY A 133 17.88 5.17 -7.96
N TYR A 134 16.91 4.77 -8.81
CA TYR A 134 15.75 3.99 -8.39
C TYR A 134 16.12 2.69 -7.67
N GLU A 135 17.01 1.89 -8.27
CA GLU A 135 17.42 0.60 -7.69
C GLU A 135 18.12 0.78 -6.32
N GLU A 136 18.98 1.79 -6.22
CA GLU A 136 19.69 2.14 -4.99
C GLU A 136 18.72 2.66 -3.91
N ALA A 137 17.74 3.49 -4.31
CA ALA A 137 16.68 3.95 -3.41
C ALA A 137 15.87 2.76 -2.86
N MET A 138 15.48 1.80 -3.72
CA MET A 138 14.75 0.61 -3.26
C MET A 138 15.59 -0.26 -2.33
N ARG A 139 16.88 -0.42 -2.60
CA ARG A 139 17.81 -1.12 -1.70
C ARG A 139 17.88 -0.43 -0.33
N ALA A 140 18.04 0.89 -0.31
CA ALA A 140 18.08 1.68 0.91
C ALA A 140 16.76 1.61 1.70
N LEU A 141 15.59 1.58 1.01
CA LEU A 141 14.27 1.42 1.62
C LEU A 141 14.17 0.12 2.42
N TYR A 142 14.57 -0.99 1.82
CA TYR A 142 14.51 -2.30 2.48
C TYR A 142 15.62 -2.51 3.53
N ALA A 143 16.78 -1.86 3.35
CA ALA A 143 17.84 -1.80 4.35
C ALA A 143 17.53 -0.85 5.53
N ARG A 144 16.45 -0.07 5.46
CA ARG A 144 16.08 0.98 6.42
C ARG A 144 17.14 2.09 6.57
N GLU A 145 17.80 2.43 5.49
CA GLU A 145 18.84 3.44 5.42
C GLU A 145 18.24 4.78 4.94
N GLN A 146 17.62 5.54 5.86
CA GLN A 146 16.91 6.78 5.53
C GLN A 146 17.78 7.76 4.73
N ASN A 147 19.01 8.03 5.18
CA ASN A 147 19.88 9.01 4.52
C ASN A 147 20.23 8.60 3.08
N ALA A 148 20.49 7.31 2.86
CA ALA A 148 20.75 6.79 1.53
C ALA A 148 19.51 6.91 0.63
N PHE A 149 18.31 6.57 1.14
CA PHE A 149 17.06 6.72 0.40
C PHE A 149 16.81 8.17 -0.01
N VAL A 150 16.92 9.12 0.91
CA VAL A 150 16.74 10.56 0.64
C VAL A 150 17.76 11.05 -0.38
N GLN A 151 19.02 10.62 -0.26
CA GLN A 151 20.08 10.99 -1.21
C GLN A 151 19.76 10.51 -2.63
N GLN A 152 19.33 9.27 -2.80
CA GLN A 152 19.01 8.70 -4.11
C GLN A 152 17.78 9.35 -4.73
N THR A 153 16.77 9.67 -3.93
CA THR A 153 15.53 10.31 -4.40
C THR A 153 15.66 11.81 -4.62
N SER A 154 16.75 12.44 -4.20
CA SER A 154 16.95 13.90 -4.30
C SER A 154 17.04 14.44 -5.74
N SER A 155 17.43 13.59 -6.69
CA SER A 155 17.49 13.94 -8.12
C SER A 155 16.17 13.77 -8.86
N TRP A 156 15.14 13.22 -8.21
CA TRP A 156 13.84 13.01 -8.81
C TRP A 156 13.04 14.31 -8.90
N PRO A 157 12.04 14.41 -9.78
CA PRO A 157 11.13 15.55 -9.77
C PRO A 157 10.51 15.75 -8.38
N GLU A 158 10.40 17.00 -7.95
CA GLU A 158 10.08 17.38 -6.57
C GLU A 158 8.84 16.69 -6.00
N ASP A 159 7.74 16.64 -6.77
CA ASP A 159 6.48 16.00 -6.35
C ASP A 159 6.65 14.50 -6.06
N PHE A 160 7.45 13.80 -6.87
CA PHE A 160 7.70 12.36 -6.72
C PHE A 160 8.63 12.09 -5.54
N ALA A 161 9.71 12.87 -5.41
CA ALA A 161 10.64 12.77 -4.29
C ALA A 161 9.92 13.03 -2.96
N ALA A 162 9.13 14.11 -2.88
CA ALA A 162 8.36 14.48 -1.70
C ALA A 162 7.38 13.36 -1.30
N ARG A 163 6.64 12.81 -2.28
CA ARG A 163 5.67 11.73 -2.00
C ARG A 163 6.35 10.44 -1.58
N ALA A 164 7.41 10.00 -2.27
CA ALA A 164 8.18 8.81 -1.92
C ALA A 164 8.73 8.91 -0.49
N ASN A 165 9.32 10.05 -0.15
CA ASN A 165 9.85 10.31 1.19
C ASN A 165 8.74 10.32 2.25
N ALA A 166 7.59 10.94 1.99
CA ALA A 166 6.45 10.96 2.91
C ALA A 166 5.89 9.54 3.19
N LEU A 167 5.78 8.69 2.18
CA LEU A 167 5.34 7.29 2.32
C LEU A 167 6.34 6.46 3.14
N ALA A 168 7.64 6.76 3.03
CA ALA A 168 8.71 6.03 3.70
C ALA A 168 8.94 6.47 5.16
N VAL A 169 8.41 7.63 5.62
CA VAL A 169 8.62 8.12 7.01
C VAL A 169 8.39 7.04 8.07
N PRO A 170 7.30 6.25 8.06
CA PRO A 170 7.08 5.25 9.11
C PRO A 170 8.08 4.09 9.08
N VAL A 171 8.78 3.87 7.96
CA VAL A 171 9.83 2.83 7.86
C VAL A 171 11.01 3.14 8.77
N TRP A 172 11.27 4.43 9.00
CA TRP A 172 12.42 4.91 9.78
C TRP A 172 12.09 5.11 11.26
N ALA A 173 10.81 5.19 11.63
CA ALA A 173 10.36 5.59 12.97
C ALA A 173 10.87 4.69 14.11
N GLU A 174 11.17 3.42 13.82
CA GLU A 174 11.71 2.47 14.81
C GLU A 174 13.25 2.45 14.92
N SER A 175 13.97 2.98 13.94
CA SER A 175 15.44 3.01 14.01
C SER A 175 15.97 4.01 15.04
N ALA A 176 15.09 4.82 15.66
CA ALA A 176 15.43 5.86 16.62
C ALA A 176 15.40 5.40 18.10
N ILE A 177 15.11 4.09 18.38
CA ILE A 177 14.93 3.58 19.75
C ILE A 177 16.06 2.58 20.14
N THR A 178 17.22 2.65 19.49
CA THR A 178 18.39 1.81 19.90
C THR A 178 19.49 2.68 20.44
#